data_4faae91e183ebf6c0c558430bb3a87c6
#
_entry.id   4faae91e183ebf6c0c558430bb3a87c6
#
_cell.length_a   1.000
_cell.length_b   1.000
_cell.length_c   1.000
_cell.angle_alpha   90.00
_cell.angle_beta   90.00
_cell.angle_gamma   90.00
#
_symmetry.space_group_name_H-M   'P 1'
#
loop_
_entity.id
_entity.type
_entity.pdbx_description
1 polymer ?
#
loop_
_entity_poly.entity_id
_entity_poly.type
_entity_poly.pdbx_seq_one_letter_code
_entity_poly.pdbx_strand_id
1 'polypeptide(L)'
;MVCNSKKSETESPRGRPALRTGFSSGTAAAAAAVAALRYLISGTSARAIAVKLPSGLYLGVPVETCSLRDCVASAFVIKDGGDDPDVTNGAQIIAKVALLRNDPEKMCGKNPQPPQIILCAGKGIGTVTKPGLPALPGEPAINPTPRQMISENISLELLRLATFELEGLQDKACDVSDTSLCAEKAALRLPLNANAKAKTVLGPAGTFSLLIEIEAPRGEELAKRTLNPRLGITGGLSILGTTGIVRPFSHEAYEQTIHAAFSVASSTCAKTVVLSTGGKSEKLARQRFPELGPEAFVQIADFFSFAVREAVMLGFSRIIHSVFFGKAVKMALGYPYTHAHAAPMDLQFLAATARSLGHKEQLCQRLSLANTARHGLDIIAEDGSFDIVEKIARTAVEQSVRVADEASRAAVASQSAPIRIRLLLFDYDGNLLAEAGKEA
;
A
#
# COMPACT_ATOMS: atom_id res chain seq x y z
N MET A 1 -26.65 -14.45 44.65
CA MET A 1 -25.24 -14.16 44.58
C MET A 1 -24.94 -13.68 43.18
N VAL A 2 -24.80 -12.37 42.97
CA VAL A 2 -24.54 -11.73 41.69
C VAL A 2 -23.02 -11.48 41.61
N CYS A 3 -22.37 -12.15 40.70
CA CYS A 3 -20.93 -12.00 40.49
C CYS A 3 -20.67 -10.83 39.52
N ASN A 4 -20.19 -9.72 40.06
CA ASN A 4 -19.82 -8.51 39.33
C ASN A 4 -18.40 -8.67 38.80
N SER A 5 -18.24 -8.98 37.51
CA SER A 5 -16.94 -8.93 36.83
C SER A 5 -16.69 -7.50 36.33
N LYS A 6 -15.91 -6.73 37.08
CA LYS A 6 -15.34 -5.46 36.62
C LYS A 6 -14.40 -5.71 35.45
N LYS A 7 -14.79 -5.24 34.26
CA LYS A 7 -13.87 -5.04 33.15
C LYS A 7 -12.94 -3.89 33.49
N SER A 8 -11.64 -4.15 33.52
CA SER A 8 -10.61 -3.11 33.61
C SER A 8 -10.58 -2.33 32.29
N GLU A 9 -11.21 -1.18 32.28
CA GLU A 9 -10.97 -0.16 31.27
C GLU A 9 -9.57 0.43 31.53
N THR A 10 -8.63 0.15 30.63
CA THR A 10 -7.36 0.86 30.60
C THR A 10 -7.63 2.28 30.09
N GLU A 11 -7.64 3.24 31.01
CA GLU A 11 -7.70 4.66 30.69
C GLU A 11 -6.52 5.04 29.79
N SER A 12 -6.82 5.50 28.56
CA SER A 12 -5.85 6.18 27.71
C SER A 12 -5.51 7.55 28.29
N PRO A 13 -4.28 8.06 28.13
CA PRO A 13 -3.90 9.38 28.67
C PRO A 13 -4.74 10.49 28.04
N ARG A 14 -5.21 11.39 28.88
CA ARG A 14 -6.11 12.50 28.60
C ARG A 14 -5.72 13.32 27.37
N GLY A 15 -6.67 13.51 26.41
CA GLY A 15 -6.82 14.79 25.75
C GLY A 15 -6.56 14.91 24.25
N ARG A 16 -6.38 13.82 23.46
CA ARG A 16 -6.50 13.94 22.00
C ARG A 16 -7.77 13.24 21.53
N PRO A 17 -8.64 13.92 20.75
CA PRO A 17 -9.78 13.26 20.15
C PRO A 17 -9.29 12.07 19.30
N ALA A 18 -10.03 10.97 19.34
CA ALA A 18 -9.74 9.80 18.50
C ALA A 18 -9.74 10.23 17.04
N LEU A 19 -8.69 9.88 16.31
CA LEU A 19 -8.57 10.20 14.89
C LEU A 19 -9.70 9.53 14.10
N ARG A 20 -10.31 10.30 13.17
CA ARG A 20 -11.41 9.83 12.34
C ARG A 20 -10.89 8.87 11.27
N THR A 21 -11.50 7.69 11.20
CA THR A 21 -11.24 6.73 10.13
C THR A 21 -11.96 7.14 8.84
N GLY A 22 -11.43 6.72 7.70
CA GLY A 22 -12.03 6.87 6.40
C GLY A 22 -12.26 5.52 5.71
N PHE A 23 -12.50 5.55 4.39
CA PHE A 23 -12.64 4.36 3.57
C PHE A 23 -11.70 4.38 2.36
N SER A 24 -11.32 3.18 1.92
CA SER A 24 -10.34 2.99 0.85
C SER A 24 -10.91 3.32 -0.54
N SER A 25 -10.01 3.50 -1.53
CA SER A 25 -10.42 3.62 -2.94
C SER A 25 -11.17 2.39 -3.45
N GLY A 26 -10.85 1.19 -2.91
CA GLY A 26 -11.59 -0.04 -3.20
C GLY A 26 -13.04 0.02 -2.71
N THR A 27 -13.26 0.54 -1.50
CA THR A 27 -14.60 0.72 -0.94
C THR A 27 -15.41 1.76 -1.71
N ALA A 28 -14.76 2.89 -2.09
CA ALA A 28 -15.39 3.91 -2.94
C ALA A 28 -15.81 3.35 -4.31
N ALA A 29 -14.92 2.56 -4.94
CA ALA A 29 -15.20 1.93 -6.23
C ALA A 29 -16.34 0.91 -6.15
N ALA A 30 -16.40 0.10 -5.08
CA ALA A 30 -17.50 -0.85 -4.86
C ALA A 30 -18.83 -0.12 -4.66
N ALA A 31 -18.85 0.96 -3.85
CA ALA A 31 -20.04 1.76 -3.64
C ALA A 31 -20.55 2.41 -4.93
N ALA A 32 -19.65 3.02 -5.70
CA ALA A 32 -19.98 3.64 -6.98
C ALA A 32 -20.53 2.61 -7.98
N ALA A 33 -19.89 1.43 -8.07
CA ALA A 33 -20.35 0.36 -8.96
C ALA A 33 -21.76 -0.15 -8.60
N VAL A 34 -22.03 -0.37 -7.32
CA VAL A 34 -23.37 -0.78 -6.83
C VAL A 34 -24.41 0.30 -7.08
N ALA A 35 -24.08 1.58 -6.83
CA ALA A 35 -25.00 2.69 -7.07
C ALA A 35 -25.36 2.83 -8.56
N ALA A 36 -24.35 2.71 -9.45
CA ALA A 36 -24.55 2.75 -10.89
C ALA A 36 -25.40 1.55 -11.37
N LEU A 37 -25.10 0.34 -10.88
CA LEU A 37 -25.90 -0.86 -11.21
C LEU A 37 -27.36 -0.69 -10.79
N ARG A 38 -27.59 -0.23 -9.54
CA ARG A 38 -28.95 0.03 -9.03
C ARG A 38 -29.68 1.01 -9.93
N TYR A 39 -29.02 2.11 -10.29
CA TYR A 39 -29.61 3.12 -11.14
C TYR A 39 -29.90 2.60 -12.55
N LEU A 40 -29.01 1.80 -13.14
CA LEU A 40 -29.20 1.16 -14.43
C LEU A 40 -30.46 0.28 -14.45
N ILE A 41 -30.63 -0.56 -13.43
CA ILE A 41 -31.70 -1.56 -13.41
C ILE A 41 -33.03 -0.96 -12.94
N SER A 42 -33.04 -0.23 -11.83
CA SER A 42 -34.28 0.26 -11.20
C SER A 42 -34.61 1.73 -11.47
N GLY A 43 -33.71 2.50 -12.05
CA GLY A 43 -33.86 3.96 -12.18
C GLY A 43 -33.77 4.71 -10.85
N THR A 44 -33.49 4.01 -9.73
CA THR A 44 -33.48 4.60 -8.39
C THR A 44 -32.09 5.09 -8.01
N SER A 45 -31.95 6.38 -7.79
CA SER A 45 -30.73 6.97 -7.26
C SER A 45 -30.60 6.69 -5.76
N ALA A 46 -29.42 6.26 -5.33
CA ALA A 46 -29.11 6.03 -3.91
C ALA A 46 -28.25 7.18 -3.37
N ARG A 47 -28.60 7.70 -2.18
CA ARG A 47 -27.78 8.70 -1.47
C ARG A 47 -26.59 8.07 -0.74
N ALA A 48 -26.67 6.78 -0.43
CA ALA A 48 -25.61 6.00 0.19
C ALA A 48 -25.77 4.53 -0.16
N ILE A 49 -24.66 3.81 -0.18
CA ILE A 49 -24.59 2.36 -0.38
C ILE A 49 -23.97 1.72 0.85
N ALA A 50 -24.61 0.68 1.37
CA ALA A 50 -24.03 -0.19 2.39
C ALA A 50 -23.08 -1.20 1.71
N VAL A 51 -21.78 -0.93 1.79
CA VAL A 51 -20.74 -1.79 1.21
C VAL A 51 -20.33 -2.85 2.21
N LYS A 52 -20.43 -4.12 1.83
CA LYS A 52 -19.85 -5.24 2.58
C LYS A 52 -18.34 -5.20 2.46
N LEU A 53 -17.67 -5.08 3.59
CA LEU A 53 -16.21 -5.09 3.70
C LEU A 53 -15.65 -6.51 3.77
N PRO A 54 -14.33 -6.72 3.55
CA PRO A 54 -13.67 -8.03 3.69
C PRO A 54 -13.88 -8.68 5.07
N SER A 55 -14.04 -7.88 6.11
CA SER A 55 -14.36 -8.35 7.47
C SER A 55 -15.78 -8.91 7.64
N GLY A 56 -16.64 -8.76 6.63
CA GLY A 56 -18.07 -9.09 6.71
C GLY A 56 -18.96 -7.97 7.26
N LEU A 57 -18.38 -6.91 7.81
CA LEU A 57 -19.12 -5.73 8.28
C LEU A 57 -19.59 -4.88 7.10
N TYR A 58 -20.63 -4.08 7.32
CA TYR A 58 -21.16 -3.15 6.34
C TYR A 58 -20.79 -1.72 6.70
N LEU A 59 -20.35 -0.95 5.69
CA LEU A 59 -20.05 0.47 5.80
C LEU A 59 -20.96 1.27 4.88
N GLY A 60 -21.68 2.26 5.44
CA GLY A 60 -22.43 3.23 4.64
C GLY A 60 -21.51 4.21 3.94
N VAL A 61 -21.50 4.21 2.61
CA VAL A 61 -20.67 5.09 1.78
C VAL A 61 -21.58 6.07 1.06
N PRO A 62 -21.42 7.40 1.26
CA PRO A 62 -22.19 8.41 0.54
C PRO A 62 -21.96 8.33 -0.96
N VAL A 63 -23.00 8.54 -1.74
CA VAL A 63 -22.99 8.64 -3.20
C VAL A 63 -23.43 10.03 -3.60
N GLU A 64 -22.65 10.71 -4.41
CA GLU A 64 -22.89 12.10 -4.79
C GLU A 64 -23.99 12.21 -5.85
N THR A 65 -23.82 11.52 -6.98
CA THR A 65 -24.83 11.51 -8.05
C THR A 65 -24.83 10.17 -8.78
N CYS A 66 -26.00 9.89 -9.39
CA CYS A 66 -26.17 8.85 -10.40
C CYS A 66 -26.69 9.49 -11.69
N SER A 67 -26.24 9.02 -12.83
CA SER A 67 -26.74 9.45 -14.14
C SER A 67 -26.79 8.27 -15.12
N LEU A 68 -27.66 8.37 -16.11
CA LEU A 68 -27.76 7.40 -17.21
C LEU A 68 -27.60 8.18 -18.50
N ARG A 69 -26.70 7.70 -19.35
CA ARG A 69 -26.55 8.20 -20.71
C ARG A 69 -26.55 6.99 -21.63
N ASP A 70 -27.51 6.98 -22.55
CA ASP A 70 -27.77 5.83 -23.42
C ASP A 70 -28.00 4.56 -22.57
N CYS A 71 -27.16 3.55 -22.71
CA CYS A 71 -27.22 2.31 -21.93
C CYS A 71 -26.18 2.22 -20.81
N VAL A 72 -25.49 3.33 -20.48
CA VAL A 72 -24.44 3.37 -19.47
C VAL A 72 -24.88 4.19 -18.27
N ALA A 73 -25.04 3.55 -17.13
CA ALA A 73 -25.21 4.25 -15.86
C ALA A 73 -23.88 4.61 -15.24
N SER A 74 -23.78 5.77 -14.64
CA SER A 74 -22.61 6.19 -13.89
C SER A 74 -23.00 6.71 -12.51
N ALA A 75 -22.14 6.43 -11.53
CA ALA A 75 -22.23 7.01 -10.20
C ALA A 75 -20.85 7.35 -9.70
N PHE A 76 -20.74 8.36 -8.82
CA PHE A 76 -19.46 8.67 -8.22
C PHE A 76 -19.55 8.90 -6.71
N VAL A 77 -18.43 8.61 -6.07
CA VAL A 77 -18.16 8.71 -4.64
C VAL A 77 -16.94 9.58 -4.44
N ILE A 78 -16.98 10.49 -3.47
CA ILE A 78 -15.79 11.21 -3.01
C ILE A 78 -15.12 10.36 -1.94
N LYS A 79 -13.87 9.94 -2.20
CA LYS A 79 -13.10 9.18 -1.23
C LYS A 79 -12.84 10.00 0.02
N ASP A 80 -13.20 9.47 1.17
CA ASP A 80 -12.90 10.04 2.48
C ASP A 80 -11.79 9.24 3.16
N GLY A 81 -10.62 9.83 3.30
CA GLY A 81 -9.47 9.25 3.98
C GLY A 81 -9.48 9.42 5.49
N GLY A 82 -10.51 10.05 6.07
CA GLY A 82 -10.50 10.43 7.48
C GLY A 82 -9.42 11.47 7.77
N ASP A 83 -8.76 11.31 8.89
CA ASP A 83 -7.64 12.19 9.32
C ASP A 83 -6.28 11.67 8.82
N ASP A 84 -6.26 10.67 7.93
CA ASP A 84 -5.03 10.19 7.31
C ASP A 84 -4.51 11.20 6.27
N PRO A 85 -3.20 11.50 6.24
CA PRO A 85 -2.59 12.41 5.26
C PRO A 85 -2.49 11.80 3.85
N ASP A 86 -3.46 11.00 3.45
CA ASP A 86 -3.53 10.33 2.15
C ASP A 86 -3.74 11.35 1.02
N VAL A 87 -2.85 11.31 0.04
CA VAL A 87 -2.90 12.14 -1.18
C VAL A 87 -4.21 11.96 -1.96
N THR A 88 -4.83 10.78 -1.83
CA THR A 88 -6.08 10.44 -2.52
C THR A 88 -7.34 10.83 -1.74
N ASN A 89 -7.21 11.47 -0.57
CA ASN A 89 -8.34 12.03 0.14
C ASN A 89 -9.05 13.09 -0.72
N GLY A 90 -10.39 13.03 -0.81
CA GLY A 90 -11.18 13.88 -1.67
C GLY A 90 -11.17 13.53 -3.17
N ALA A 91 -10.50 12.44 -3.56
CA ALA A 91 -10.52 11.99 -4.94
C ALA A 91 -11.92 11.49 -5.35
N GLN A 92 -12.38 11.89 -6.52
CA GLN A 92 -13.59 11.34 -7.13
C GLN A 92 -13.27 9.95 -7.68
N ILE A 93 -14.06 8.96 -7.27
CA ILE A 93 -14.04 7.60 -7.82
C ILE A 93 -15.38 7.39 -8.52
N ILE A 94 -15.34 7.19 -9.83
CA ILE A 94 -16.51 7.00 -10.67
C ILE A 94 -16.56 5.55 -11.09
N ALA A 95 -17.75 4.95 -11.08
CA ALA A 95 -18.02 3.70 -11.75
C ALA A 95 -19.05 3.93 -12.86
N LYS A 96 -18.75 3.42 -14.03
CA LYS A 96 -19.67 3.32 -15.16
C LYS A 96 -20.05 1.87 -15.33
N VAL A 97 -21.33 1.60 -15.48
CA VAL A 97 -21.89 0.25 -15.54
C VAL A 97 -22.80 0.13 -16.76
N ALA A 98 -22.57 -0.90 -17.54
CA ALA A 98 -23.42 -1.27 -18.67
C ALA A 98 -23.73 -2.77 -18.64
N LEU A 99 -24.91 -3.13 -19.16
CA LEU A 99 -25.31 -4.50 -19.37
C LEU A 99 -25.01 -4.86 -20.84
N LEU A 100 -24.05 -5.76 -21.05
CA LEU A 100 -23.64 -6.18 -22.39
C LEU A 100 -24.41 -7.43 -22.82
N ARG A 101 -24.94 -7.41 -24.03
CA ARG A 101 -25.53 -8.58 -24.67
C ARG A 101 -24.41 -9.51 -25.13
N ASN A 102 -24.43 -10.75 -24.68
CA ASN A 102 -23.46 -11.75 -25.12
C ASN A 102 -23.91 -12.31 -26.46
N ASP A 103 -22.96 -12.42 -27.42
CA ASP A 103 -23.20 -12.94 -28.74
C ASP A 103 -23.58 -14.43 -28.68
N PRO A 104 -24.80 -14.81 -29.12
CA PRO A 104 -25.24 -16.22 -29.09
C PRO A 104 -24.36 -17.14 -29.93
N GLU A 105 -23.78 -16.64 -31.03
CA GLU A 105 -22.97 -17.45 -31.95
C GLU A 105 -21.60 -17.81 -31.32
N LYS A 106 -21.04 -16.92 -30.51
CA LYS A 106 -19.82 -17.19 -29.72
C LYS A 106 -20.09 -18.07 -28.51
N MET A 107 -21.34 -18.23 -28.11
CA MET A 107 -21.78 -19.09 -27.01
C MET A 107 -22.08 -20.54 -27.43
N CYS A 108 -21.97 -20.87 -28.71
CA CYS A 108 -22.29 -22.20 -29.26
C CYS A 108 -21.26 -23.30 -28.96
N GLY A 109 -20.38 -23.09 -27.95
CA GLY A 109 -19.57 -24.16 -27.35
C GLY A 109 -20.40 -24.96 -26.35
N LYS A 110 -20.05 -26.24 -26.15
CA LYS A 110 -20.75 -27.22 -25.29
C LYS A 110 -20.89 -26.81 -23.79
N ASN A 111 -20.43 -25.62 -23.40
CA ASN A 111 -20.59 -25.06 -22.04
C ASN A 111 -20.94 -23.56 -22.13
N PRO A 112 -22.17 -23.16 -21.81
CA PRO A 112 -22.53 -21.75 -21.70
C PRO A 112 -21.68 -21.11 -20.61
N GLN A 113 -20.97 -20.02 -20.98
CA GLN A 113 -20.16 -19.27 -20.00
C GLN A 113 -21.09 -18.68 -18.95
N PRO A 114 -20.75 -18.81 -17.65
CA PRO A 114 -21.54 -18.18 -16.59
C PRO A 114 -21.51 -16.65 -16.76
N PRO A 115 -22.54 -15.94 -16.25
CA PRO A 115 -22.53 -14.49 -16.22
C PRO A 115 -21.23 -13.96 -15.60
N GLN A 116 -20.59 -12.99 -16.25
CA GLN A 116 -19.30 -12.47 -15.83
C GLN A 116 -19.38 -10.97 -15.55
N ILE A 117 -18.53 -10.50 -14.65
CA ILE A 117 -18.21 -9.09 -14.48
C ILE A 117 -16.94 -8.82 -15.30
N ILE A 118 -17.01 -7.88 -16.21
CA ILE A 118 -15.87 -7.38 -16.98
C ILE A 118 -15.47 -6.05 -16.33
N LEU A 119 -14.34 -6.06 -15.61
CA LEU A 119 -13.85 -4.90 -14.86
C LEU A 119 -12.69 -4.24 -15.61
N CYS A 120 -12.81 -2.97 -15.91
CA CYS A 120 -11.83 -2.19 -16.65
C CYS A 120 -11.34 -0.97 -15.89
N ALA A 121 -10.13 -0.50 -16.24
CA ALA A 121 -9.64 0.82 -15.86
C ALA A 121 -10.11 1.86 -16.87
N GLY A 122 -10.79 2.89 -16.40
CA GLY A 122 -11.08 4.09 -17.14
C GLY A 122 -10.02 5.18 -16.93
N LYS A 123 -10.41 6.42 -17.21
CA LYS A 123 -9.53 7.59 -17.08
C LYS A 123 -8.95 7.71 -15.68
N GLY A 124 -7.62 7.88 -15.57
CA GLY A 124 -6.93 8.14 -14.31
C GLY A 124 -6.78 6.94 -13.38
N ILE A 125 -7.13 5.73 -13.82
CA ILE A 125 -6.71 4.49 -13.17
C ILE A 125 -5.46 3.96 -13.87
N GLY A 126 -4.45 3.59 -13.07
CA GLY A 126 -3.17 3.17 -13.57
C GLY A 126 -3.17 1.77 -14.18
N THR A 127 -2.13 1.51 -14.97
CA THR A 127 -1.80 0.18 -15.50
C THR A 127 -0.49 -0.28 -14.88
N VAL A 128 -0.43 -1.54 -14.45
CA VAL A 128 0.78 -2.16 -13.92
C VAL A 128 1.73 -2.45 -15.08
N THR A 129 2.99 -2.05 -14.94
CA THR A 129 4.02 -2.26 -15.98
C THR A 129 5.16 -3.16 -15.52
N LYS A 130 5.30 -3.39 -14.20
CA LYS A 130 6.38 -4.20 -13.62
C LYS A 130 5.82 -5.40 -12.86
N PRO A 131 6.53 -6.53 -12.86
CA PRO A 131 6.16 -7.67 -12.03
C PRO A 131 6.37 -7.36 -10.53
N GLY A 132 5.81 -8.20 -9.65
CA GLY A 132 5.97 -8.11 -8.20
C GLY A 132 4.78 -7.50 -7.47
N LEU A 133 3.82 -6.92 -8.17
CA LEU A 133 2.55 -6.49 -7.60
C LEU A 133 1.50 -7.60 -7.70
N PRO A 134 0.43 -7.54 -6.86
CA PRO A 134 -0.66 -8.51 -6.94
C PRO A 134 -1.44 -8.50 -8.27
N ALA A 135 -1.42 -7.37 -8.99
CA ALA A 135 -1.92 -7.26 -10.36
C ALA A 135 -0.76 -7.48 -11.33
N LEU A 136 -1.01 -8.19 -12.43
CA LEU A 136 0.02 -8.56 -13.40
C LEU A 136 0.38 -7.37 -14.32
N PRO A 137 1.59 -7.37 -14.92
CA PRO A 137 1.93 -6.40 -15.96
C PRO A 137 0.90 -6.41 -17.10
N GLY A 138 0.44 -5.22 -17.49
CA GLY A 138 -0.64 -5.01 -18.45
C GLY A 138 -2.03 -4.92 -17.84
N GLU A 139 -2.23 -5.39 -16.60
CA GLU A 139 -3.53 -5.30 -15.94
C GLU A 139 -3.81 -3.89 -15.37
N PRO A 140 -5.10 -3.54 -15.21
CA PRO A 140 -5.52 -2.39 -14.42
C PRO A 140 -4.95 -2.47 -13.00
N ALA A 141 -4.49 -1.33 -12.46
CA ALA A 141 -4.01 -1.23 -11.09
C ALA A 141 -5.18 -1.28 -10.08
N ILE A 142 -5.97 -2.33 -10.16
CA ILE A 142 -7.06 -2.65 -9.23
C ILE A 142 -6.64 -3.91 -8.45
N ASN A 143 -6.36 -3.77 -7.18
CA ASN A 143 -5.84 -4.86 -6.35
C ASN A 143 -6.89 -5.98 -6.13
N PRO A 144 -6.47 -7.20 -5.77
CA PRO A 144 -7.39 -8.35 -5.59
C PRO A 144 -8.54 -8.09 -4.62
N THR A 145 -8.28 -7.50 -3.45
CA THR A 145 -9.33 -7.21 -2.46
C THR A 145 -10.40 -6.26 -3.00
N PRO A 146 -10.10 -5.11 -3.62
CA PRO A 146 -11.07 -4.30 -4.36
C PRO A 146 -11.85 -5.07 -5.44
N ARG A 147 -11.17 -5.92 -6.23
CA ARG A 147 -11.85 -6.77 -7.24
C ARG A 147 -12.91 -7.67 -6.59
N GLN A 148 -12.54 -8.31 -5.49
CA GLN A 148 -13.45 -9.15 -4.70
C GLN A 148 -14.59 -8.34 -4.12
N MET A 149 -14.30 -7.17 -3.50
CA MET A 149 -15.33 -6.29 -2.93
C MET A 149 -16.34 -5.84 -3.98
N ILE A 150 -15.88 -5.43 -5.17
CA ILE A 150 -16.77 -5.06 -6.27
C ILE A 150 -17.64 -6.25 -6.67
N SER A 151 -17.04 -7.42 -6.92
CA SER A 151 -17.78 -8.63 -7.33
C SER A 151 -18.82 -9.08 -6.30
N GLU A 152 -18.45 -9.12 -5.01
CA GLU A 152 -19.36 -9.52 -3.93
C GLU A 152 -20.53 -8.54 -3.76
N ASN A 153 -20.24 -7.23 -3.73
CA ASN A 153 -21.27 -6.22 -3.52
C ASN A 153 -22.21 -6.09 -4.72
N ILE A 154 -21.71 -6.24 -5.95
CA ILE A 154 -22.51 -6.36 -7.16
C ILE A 154 -23.42 -7.60 -7.09
N SER A 155 -22.88 -8.73 -6.67
CA SER A 155 -23.66 -9.98 -6.53
C SER A 155 -24.78 -9.85 -5.51
N LEU A 156 -24.53 -9.18 -4.37
CA LEU A 156 -25.53 -8.90 -3.35
C LEU A 156 -26.61 -7.93 -3.86
N GLU A 157 -26.24 -6.92 -4.62
CA GLU A 157 -27.19 -5.98 -5.20
C GLU A 157 -28.08 -6.65 -6.27
N LEU A 158 -27.49 -7.47 -7.13
CA LEU A 158 -28.26 -8.26 -8.09
C LEU A 158 -29.28 -9.18 -7.39
N LEU A 159 -28.89 -9.82 -6.29
CA LEU A 159 -29.79 -10.63 -5.49
C LEU A 159 -30.94 -9.80 -4.91
N ARG A 160 -30.65 -8.59 -4.44
CA ARG A 160 -31.66 -7.65 -3.93
C ARG A 160 -32.61 -7.21 -5.04
N LEU A 161 -32.06 -6.90 -6.22
CA LEU A 161 -32.84 -6.46 -7.39
C LEU A 161 -33.68 -7.62 -7.99
N ALA A 162 -33.27 -8.87 -7.82
CA ALA A 162 -34.02 -10.05 -8.29
C ALA A 162 -35.38 -10.21 -7.61
N THR A 163 -35.65 -9.48 -6.51
CA THR A 163 -36.99 -9.47 -5.84
C THR A 163 -37.98 -8.52 -6.52
N PHE A 164 -37.49 -7.64 -7.42
CA PHE A 164 -38.34 -6.75 -8.21
C PHE A 164 -38.62 -7.42 -9.56
N GLU A 165 -39.80 -7.22 -10.12
CA GLU A 165 -40.12 -7.65 -11.48
C GLU A 165 -39.22 -6.89 -12.47
N LEU A 166 -38.31 -7.62 -13.13
CA LEU A 166 -37.29 -7.06 -14.03
C LEU A 166 -37.80 -7.07 -15.49
N GLU A 167 -38.99 -6.54 -15.70
CA GLU A 167 -39.49 -6.32 -17.05
C GLU A 167 -38.64 -5.27 -17.79
N GLY A 168 -38.28 -5.53 -19.04
CA GLY A 168 -37.56 -4.59 -19.87
C GLY A 168 -36.04 -4.53 -19.65
N LEU A 169 -35.42 -5.51 -19.00
CA LEU A 169 -33.96 -5.55 -18.85
C LEU A 169 -33.26 -5.71 -20.21
N GLN A 170 -33.91 -6.38 -21.16
CA GLN A 170 -33.41 -6.58 -22.53
C GLN A 170 -33.28 -5.24 -23.28
N ASP A 171 -34.15 -4.27 -22.98
CA ASP A 171 -34.14 -2.94 -23.60
C ASP A 171 -33.03 -2.03 -23.05
N LYS A 172 -32.46 -2.41 -21.90
CA LYS A 172 -31.35 -1.70 -21.23
C LYS A 172 -29.97 -2.26 -21.61
N ALA A 173 -29.91 -3.39 -22.28
CA ALA A 173 -28.67 -4.00 -22.73
C ALA A 173 -28.21 -3.37 -24.04
N CYS A 174 -26.92 -3.13 -24.14
CA CYS A 174 -26.26 -2.66 -25.35
C CYS A 174 -25.34 -3.72 -25.95
N ASP A 175 -25.03 -3.57 -27.22
CA ASP A 175 -23.99 -4.36 -27.86
C ASP A 175 -22.62 -3.78 -27.53
N VAL A 176 -21.57 -4.60 -27.65
CA VAL A 176 -20.20 -4.16 -27.34
C VAL A 176 -19.77 -2.97 -28.19
N SER A 177 -20.27 -2.89 -29.44
CA SER A 177 -20.04 -1.78 -30.37
C SER A 177 -20.66 -0.46 -29.96
N ASP A 178 -21.70 -0.48 -29.13
CA ASP A 178 -22.49 0.70 -28.74
C ASP A 178 -21.96 1.39 -27.50
N THR A 179 -20.93 0.79 -26.88
CA THR A 179 -20.32 1.36 -25.67
C THR A 179 -18.86 1.72 -25.93
N SER A 180 -18.48 2.94 -25.55
CA SER A 180 -17.08 3.38 -25.53
C SER A 180 -16.29 2.87 -24.32
N LEU A 181 -16.92 2.08 -23.43
CA LEU A 181 -16.31 1.55 -22.25
C LEU A 181 -15.33 0.43 -22.61
N CYS A 182 -14.16 0.43 -21.98
CA CYS A 182 -13.15 -0.62 -22.12
C CYS A 182 -12.63 -0.90 -23.54
N ALA A 183 -12.88 -0.01 -24.50
CA ALA A 183 -12.65 -0.27 -25.92
C ALA A 183 -11.19 -0.61 -26.31
N GLU A 184 -10.20 -0.24 -25.47
CA GLU A 184 -8.76 -0.41 -25.79
C GLU A 184 -7.91 -0.89 -24.59
N LYS A 185 -8.53 -1.28 -23.47
CA LYS A 185 -7.79 -1.58 -22.23
C LYS A 185 -7.93 -3.02 -21.80
N ALA A 186 -6.91 -3.53 -21.10
CA ALA A 186 -6.95 -4.85 -20.48
C ALA A 186 -8.15 -4.96 -19.54
N ALA A 187 -9.02 -5.92 -19.81
CA ALA A 187 -10.21 -6.18 -19.03
C ALA A 187 -9.99 -7.40 -18.12
N LEU A 188 -10.39 -7.26 -16.86
CA LEU A 188 -10.41 -8.35 -15.89
C LEU A 188 -11.77 -9.04 -15.94
N ARG A 189 -11.76 -10.36 -16.10
CA ARG A 189 -12.97 -11.17 -16.03
C ARG A 189 -13.11 -11.73 -14.62
N LEU A 190 -14.11 -11.26 -13.89
CA LEU A 190 -14.37 -11.69 -12.53
C LEU A 190 -15.58 -12.63 -12.51
N PRO A 191 -15.52 -13.71 -11.71
CA PRO A 191 -16.69 -14.55 -11.51
C PRO A 191 -17.80 -13.76 -10.81
N LEU A 192 -19.02 -13.91 -11.27
CA LEU A 192 -20.18 -13.45 -10.51
C LEU A 192 -20.50 -14.55 -9.48
N ASN A 193 -20.13 -14.30 -8.21
CA ASN A 193 -20.41 -15.18 -7.08
C ASN A 193 -21.89 -15.06 -6.65
N ALA A 194 -22.78 -15.25 -7.60
CA ALA A 194 -24.21 -15.11 -7.40
C ALA A 194 -24.86 -16.50 -7.31
N ASN A 195 -25.82 -16.62 -6.40
CA ASN A 195 -26.71 -17.79 -6.39
C ASN A 195 -27.59 -17.82 -7.64
N ALA A 196 -28.36 -18.92 -7.84
CA ALA A 196 -29.21 -19.09 -9.01
C ALA A 196 -30.17 -17.90 -9.23
N LYS A 197 -30.72 -17.30 -8.17
CA LYS A 197 -31.63 -16.15 -8.25
C LYS A 197 -30.96 -14.89 -8.80
N ALA A 198 -29.77 -14.56 -8.36
CA ALA A 198 -29.05 -13.38 -8.88
C ALA A 198 -28.58 -13.60 -10.32
N LYS A 199 -28.29 -14.84 -10.72
CA LYS A 199 -27.98 -15.19 -12.11
C LYS A 199 -29.20 -15.03 -13.04
N THR A 200 -30.40 -15.24 -12.50
CA THR A 200 -31.65 -15.06 -13.26
C THR A 200 -31.87 -13.60 -13.70
N VAL A 201 -31.34 -12.62 -12.92
CA VAL A 201 -31.38 -11.20 -13.29
C VAL A 201 -30.64 -10.92 -14.61
N LEU A 202 -29.55 -11.63 -14.85
CA LEU A 202 -28.71 -11.48 -16.05
C LEU A 202 -29.17 -12.39 -17.21
N GLY A 203 -30.36 -12.95 -17.11
CA GLY A 203 -30.97 -13.81 -18.11
C GLY A 203 -30.55 -15.28 -18.03
N PRO A 204 -31.27 -16.18 -18.73
CA PRO A 204 -30.96 -17.59 -18.74
C PRO A 204 -29.59 -17.83 -19.41
N ALA A 205 -28.79 -18.69 -18.78
CA ALA A 205 -27.53 -19.19 -19.32
C ALA A 205 -26.51 -18.12 -19.78
N GLY A 206 -26.41 -16.99 -19.06
CA GLY A 206 -25.37 -16.01 -19.34
C GLY A 206 -25.64 -15.11 -20.55
N THR A 207 -26.89 -14.82 -20.83
CA THR A 207 -27.31 -13.92 -21.92
C THR A 207 -26.66 -12.55 -21.83
N PHE A 208 -26.33 -12.09 -20.61
CA PHE A 208 -25.71 -10.79 -20.38
C PHE A 208 -24.45 -10.91 -19.52
N SER A 209 -23.50 -10.04 -19.79
CA SER A 209 -22.34 -9.74 -18.94
C SER A 209 -22.44 -8.33 -18.39
N LEU A 210 -21.90 -8.10 -17.21
CA LEU A 210 -21.87 -6.77 -16.61
C LEU A 210 -20.51 -6.12 -16.84
N LEU A 211 -20.48 -5.03 -17.59
CA LEU A 211 -19.30 -4.23 -17.83
C LEU A 211 -19.21 -3.13 -16.78
N ILE A 212 -18.08 -3.03 -16.06
CA ILE A 212 -17.81 -2.04 -15.05
C ILE A 212 -16.47 -1.34 -15.37
N GLU A 213 -16.52 -0.04 -15.58
CA GLU A 213 -15.31 0.77 -15.73
C GLU A 213 -15.15 1.68 -14.52
N ILE A 214 -13.96 1.66 -13.91
CA ILE A 214 -13.63 2.54 -12.77
C ILE A 214 -12.75 3.67 -13.26
N GLU A 215 -13.11 4.90 -12.87
CA GLU A 215 -12.38 6.12 -13.21
C GLU A 215 -12.04 6.94 -11.98
N ALA A 216 -10.97 7.72 -12.08
CA ALA A 216 -10.60 8.77 -11.17
C ALA A 216 -10.14 9.99 -11.99
N PRO A 217 -10.98 10.98 -12.28
CA PRO A 217 -10.68 12.03 -13.28
C PRO A 217 -9.36 12.77 -13.05
N ARG A 218 -8.96 12.99 -11.79
CA ARG A 218 -7.67 13.59 -11.40
C ARG A 218 -6.61 12.53 -11.03
N GLY A 219 -6.86 11.27 -11.32
CA GLY A 219 -6.04 10.16 -10.87
C GLY A 219 -4.61 10.21 -11.39
N GLU A 220 -4.40 10.65 -12.62
CA GLU A 220 -3.06 10.79 -13.20
C GLU A 220 -2.22 11.89 -12.50
N GLU A 221 -2.84 13.01 -12.14
CA GLU A 221 -2.21 14.09 -11.37
C GLU A 221 -1.84 13.60 -9.96
N LEU A 222 -2.81 13.00 -9.27
CA LEU A 222 -2.63 12.52 -7.91
C LEU A 222 -1.58 11.40 -7.83
N ALA A 223 -1.54 10.51 -8.81
CA ALA A 223 -0.59 9.39 -8.85
C ALA A 223 0.87 9.83 -8.79
N LYS A 224 1.21 11.00 -9.36
CA LYS A 224 2.56 11.57 -9.31
C LYS A 224 3.07 11.82 -7.89
N ARG A 225 2.16 11.98 -6.94
CA ARG A 225 2.46 12.22 -5.51
C ARG A 225 2.36 10.95 -4.66
N THR A 226 2.02 9.82 -5.26
CA THR A 226 1.96 8.50 -4.62
C THR A 226 3.22 7.68 -4.93
N LEU A 227 3.25 6.44 -4.47
CA LEU A 227 4.32 5.50 -4.82
C LEU A 227 4.14 4.81 -6.17
N ASN A 228 3.03 5.02 -6.86
CA ASN A 228 2.71 4.37 -8.13
C ASN A 228 3.86 4.44 -9.16
N PRO A 229 4.49 5.61 -9.42
CA PRO A 229 5.60 5.68 -10.37
C PRO A 229 6.79 4.78 -10.00
N ARG A 230 7.07 4.62 -8.71
CA ARG A 230 8.15 3.75 -8.21
C ARG A 230 7.82 2.27 -8.38
N LEU A 231 6.55 1.92 -8.17
CA LEU A 231 6.04 0.56 -8.28
C LEU A 231 5.78 0.14 -9.74
N GLY A 232 6.05 1.01 -10.72
CA GLY A 232 5.79 0.74 -12.12
C GLY A 232 4.29 0.74 -12.45
N ILE A 233 3.53 1.61 -11.80
CA ILE A 233 2.13 1.85 -12.14
C ILE A 233 2.06 3.20 -12.85
N THR A 234 1.59 3.18 -14.09
CA THR A 234 1.55 4.36 -14.97
C THR A 234 0.12 4.73 -15.35
N GLY A 235 -0.11 6.01 -15.67
CA GLY A 235 -1.40 6.50 -16.20
C GLY A 235 -2.46 6.80 -15.15
N GLY A 236 -2.21 6.56 -13.85
CA GLY A 236 -3.20 6.90 -12.84
C GLY A 236 -3.01 6.29 -11.45
N LEU A 237 -4.07 6.37 -10.65
CA LEU A 237 -4.14 5.82 -9.31
C LEU A 237 -4.29 4.29 -9.31
N SER A 238 -3.94 3.69 -8.18
CA SER A 238 -4.33 2.32 -7.85
C SER A 238 -5.64 2.31 -7.06
N ILE A 239 -6.49 1.35 -7.35
CA ILE A 239 -7.66 1.02 -6.53
C ILE A 239 -7.23 -0.07 -5.54
N LEU A 240 -7.12 0.30 -4.26
CA LEU A 240 -6.53 -0.53 -3.22
C LEU A 240 -7.30 -0.43 -1.89
N GLY A 241 -6.87 -1.24 -0.93
CA GLY A 241 -7.39 -1.30 0.43
C GLY A 241 -7.72 -2.74 0.83
N THR A 242 -6.96 -3.30 1.77
CA THR A 242 -7.09 -4.69 2.22
C THR A 242 -8.27 -4.91 3.17
N THR A 243 -8.59 -3.90 3.98
CA THR A 243 -9.70 -3.94 4.94
C THR A 243 -10.93 -3.17 4.48
N GLY A 244 -10.79 -2.30 3.47
CA GLY A 244 -11.79 -1.34 3.04
C GLY A 244 -11.83 -0.05 3.88
N ILE A 245 -11.20 -0.02 5.05
CA ILE A 245 -11.15 1.12 5.97
C ILE A 245 -9.75 1.74 5.96
N VAL A 246 -9.68 3.07 5.98
CA VAL A 246 -8.44 3.82 6.19
C VAL A 246 -8.35 4.19 7.68
N ARG A 247 -7.28 3.75 8.33
CA ARG A 247 -6.93 4.14 9.69
C ARG A 247 -5.75 5.09 9.63
N PRO A 248 -5.88 6.32 10.15
CA PRO A 248 -4.78 7.28 10.13
C PRO A 248 -3.51 6.74 10.78
N PHE A 249 -2.37 6.96 10.13
CA PHE A 249 -1.04 6.55 10.62
C PHE A 249 -0.90 5.04 10.93
N SER A 250 -1.56 4.19 10.14
CA SER A 250 -1.48 2.73 10.30
C SER A 250 -0.07 2.20 10.00
N HIS A 251 0.55 1.53 10.98
CA HIS A 251 1.83 0.82 10.80
C HIS A 251 1.71 -0.28 9.75
N GLU A 252 0.62 -1.05 9.79
CA GLU A 252 0.34 -2.14 8.84
C GLU A 252 0.27 -1.64 7.39
N ALA A 253 -0.37 -0.47 7.17
CA ALA A 253 -0.44 0.12 5.84
C ALA A 253 0.94 0.55 5.33
N TYR A 254 1.81 1.05 6.22
CA TYR A 254 3.17 1.39 5.85
C TYR A 254 4.03 0.15 5.56
N GLU A 255 3.91 -0.89 6.36
CA GLU A 255 4.56 -2.19 6.13
C GLU A 255 4.15 -2.80 4.80
N GLN A 256 2.86 -2.78 4.44
CA GLN A 256 2.37 -3.21 3.13
C GLN A 256 3.00 -2.40 1.98
N THR A 257 3.19 -1.11 2.18
CA THR A 257 3.87 -0.22 1.23
C THR A 257 5.33 -0.61 1.03
N ILE A 258 6.06 -0.88 2.12
CA ILE A 258 7.43 -1.38 2.08
C ILE A 258 7.47 -2.75 1.38
N HIS A 259 6.60 -3.67 1.77
CA HIS A 259 6.50 -5.00 1.15
C HIS A 259 6.28 -4.92 -0.37
N ALA A 260 5.38 -4.06 -0.83
CA ALA A 260 5.14 -3.86 -2.27
C ALA A 260 6.40 -3.36 -3.01
N ALA A 261 7.16 -2.43 -2.40
CA ALA A 261 8.40 -1.96 -2.99
C ALA A 261 9.47 -3.07 -3.07
N PHE A 262 9.61 -3.88 -2.03
CA PHE A 262 10.49 -5.04 -2.02
C PHE A 262 10.07 -6.10 -3.05
N SER A 263 8.79 -6.37 -3.19
CA SER A 263 8.26 -7.34 -4.14
C SER A 263 8.60 -6.95 -5.58
N VAL A 264 8.44 -5.67 -5.93
CA VAL A 264 8.86 -5.13 -7.23
C VAL A 264 10.37 -5.25 -7.41
N ALA A 265 11.18 -4.86 -6.41
CA ALA A 265 12.63 -4.96 -6.47
C ALA A 265 13.10 -6.42 -6.68
N SER A 266 12.56 -7.36 -5.93
CA SER A 266 12.88 -8.79 -6.05
C SER A 266 12.50 -9.37 -7.41
N SER A 267 11.33 -8.97 -7.94
CA SER A 267 10.82 -9.45 -9.23
C SER A 267 11.58 -8.91 -10.45
N THR A 268 12.36 -7.83 -10.28
CA THR A 268 13.26 -7.30 -11.30
C THR A 268 14.67 -7.92 -11.26
N CYS A 269 14.82 -9.05 -10.56
CA CYS A 269 16.10 -9.76 -10.37
C CYS A 269 17.17 -8.97 -9.62
N ALA A 270 16.80 -7.94 -8.87
CA ALA A 270 17.72 -7.21 -8.01
C ALA A 270 18.24 -8.12 -6.89
N LYS A 271 19.54 -8.21 -6.73
CA LYS A 271 20.19 -8.92 -5.61
C LYS A 271 20.59 -7.98 -4.48
N THR A 272 20.63 -6.69 -4.78
CA THR A 272 20.99 -5.62 -3.85
C THR A 272 19.76 -4.74 -3.61
N VAL A 273 19.52 -4.40 -2.35
CA VAL A 273 18.53 -3.40 -1.96
C VAL A 273 19.16 -2.31 -1.12
N VAL A 274 18.77 -1.07 -1.37
CA VAL A 274 19.20 0.11 -0.62
C VAL A 274 18.03 0.60 0.23
N LEU A 275 18.21 0.53 1.55
CA LEU A 275 17.23 0.92 2.55
C LEU A 275 17.48 2.35 3.01
N SER A 276 16.58 3.27 2.71
CA SER A 276 16.68 4.67 3.06
C SER A 276 15.58 5.11 4.01
N THR A 277 15.92 5.96 4.98
CA THR A 277 14.96 6.45 5.97
C THR A 277 14.05 7.57 5.44
N GLY A 278 14.30 8.04 4.23
CA GLY A 278 13.48 9.06 3.56
C GLY A 278 14.12 9.57 2.26
N GLY A 279 13.45 10.51 1.60
CA GLY A 279 13.85 10.99 0.28
C GLY A 279 15.25 11.62 0.22
N LYS A 280 15.69 12.31 1.28
CA LYS A 280 17.05 12.92 1.31
C LYS A 280 18.13 11.83 1.36
N SER A 281 18.01 10.86 2.25
CA SER A 281 18.97 9.75 2.34
C SER A 281 18.94 8.85 1.09
N GLU A 282 17.78 8.66 0.47
CA GLU A 282 17.69 7.95 -0.80
C GLU A 282 18.44 8.69 -1.93
N LYS A 283 18.24 10.01 -2.04
CA LYS A 283 18.93 10.82 -3.04
C LYS A 283 20.45 10.69 -2.93
N LEU A 284 20.99 10.72 -1.70
CA LEU A 284 22.42 10.53 -1.43
C LEU A 284 22.90 9.12 -1.84
N ALA A 285 22.11 8.10 -1.52
CA ALA A 285 22.43 6.73 -1.93
C ALA A 285 22.40 6.56 -3.47
N ARG A 286 21.44 7.15 -4.16
CA ARG A 286 21.36 7.11 -5.64
C ARG A 286 22.58 7.75 -6.32
N GLN A 287 23.12 8.81 -5.73
CA GLN A 287 24.36 9.42 -6.21
C GLN A 287 25.58 8.50 -6.04
N ARG A 288 25.56 7.64 -5.01
CA ARG A 288 26.65 6.72 -4.70
C ARG A 288 26.58 5.42 -5.51
N PHE A 289 25.38 5.00 -5.89
CA PHE A 289 25.10 3.77 -6.64
C PHE A 289 24.29 4.06 -7.90
N PRO A 290 24.83 4.83 -8.86
CA PRO A 290 24.11 5.20 -10.09
C PRO A 290 23.84 3.99 -11.00
N GLU A 291 24.56 2.89 -10.80
CA GLU A 291 24.40 1.63 -11.53
C GLU A 291 23.18 0.82 -11.10
N LEU A 292 22.62 1.09 -9.91
CA LEU A 292 21.45 0.37 -9.43
C LEU A 292 20.17 0.96 -10.04
N GLY A 293 19.29 0.07 -10.50
CA GLY A 293 17.96 0.45 -10.96
C GLY A 293 17.13 1.15 -9.88
N PRO A 294 16.17 1.99 -10.26
CA PRO A 294 15.34 2.74 -9.31
C PRO A 294 14.56 1.85 -8.33
N GLU A 295 14.27 0.60 -8.68
CA GLU A 295 13.58 -0.39 -7.87
C GLU A 295 14.41 -0.87 -6.68
N ALA A 296 15.75 -0.84 -6.79
CA ALA A 296 16.63 -1.24 -5.71
C ALA A 296 16.58 -0.31 -4.49
N PHE A 297 16.00 0.88 -4.62
CA PHE A 297 15.93 1.88 -3.54
C PHE A 297 14.56 1.85 -2.86
N VAL A 298 14.52 1.36 -1.62
CA VAL A 298 13.30 1.25 -0.81
C VAL A 298 13.34 2.23 0.35
N GLN A 299 12.30 3.09 0.45
CA GLN A 299 12.12 3.95 1.63
C GLN A 299 11.45 3.17 2.74
N ILE A 300 12.13 3.06 3.87
CA ILE A 300 11.68 2.27 5.02
C ILE A 300 11.23 3.12 6.21
N ALA A 301 11.34 4.45 6.13
CA ALA A 301 11.12 5.38 7.25
C ALA A 301 11.78 4.88 8.55
N ASP A 302 10.98 4.46 9.51
CA ASP A 302 11.40 3.99 10.83
C ASP A 302 11.36 2.46 11.00
N PHE A 303 10.93 1.73 9.98
CA PHE A 303 10.69 0.27 10.02
C PHE A 303 11.98 -0.55 9.78
N PHE A 304 12.99 -0.30 10.59
CA PHE A 304 14.33 -0.88 10.43
C PHE A 304 14.31 -2.41 10.41
N SER A 305 13.86 -3.05 11.51
CA SER A 305 13.90 -4.52 11.61
C SER A 305 12.92 -5.19 10.65
N PHE A 306 11.76 -4.58 10.40
CA PHE A 306 10.81 -5.09 9.41
C PHE A 306 11.45 -5.15 8.03
N ALA A 307 12.08 -4.06 7.57
CA ALA A 307 12.69 -3.97 6.25
C ALA A 307 13.87 -4.96 6.07
N VAL A 308 14.67 -5.17 7.12
CA VAL A 308 15.75 -6.18 7.06
C VAL A 308 15.17 -7.59 6.93
N ARG A 309 14.13 -7.93 7.70
CA ARG A 309 13.44 -9.23 7.60
C ARG A 309 12.83 -9.44 6.21
N GLU A 310 12.15 -8.43 5.67
CA GLU A 310 11.58 -8.49 4.31
C GLU A 310 12.66 -8.75 3.25
N ALA A 311 13.79 -8.05 3.33
CA ALA A 311 14.90 -8.26 2.42
C ALA A 311 15.42 -9.71 2.47
N VAL A 312 15.56 -10.28 3.68
CA VAL A 312 15.96 -11.67 3.88
C VAL A 312 14.95 -12.64 3.28
N MET A 313 13.67 -12.46 3.61
CA MET A 313 12.58 -13.35 3.17
C MET A 313 12.42 -13.35 1.64
N LEU A 314 12.68 -12.23 0.97
CA LEU A 314 12.61 -12.11 -0.49
C LEU A 314 13.93 -12.45 -1.21
N GLY A 315 14.95 -12.93 -0.49
CA GLY A 315 16.15 -13.50 -1.07
C GLY A 315 17.18 -12.47 -1.58
N PHE A 316 17.19 -11.28 -1.04
CA PHE A 316 18.27 -10.32 -1.31
C PHE A 316 19.58 -10.81 -0.67
N SER A 317 20.66 -10.69 -1.42
CA SER A 317 22.00 -11.09 -0.94
C SER A 317 22.80 -9.92 -0.38
N ARG A 318 22.36 -8.65 -0.66
CA ARG A 318 23.06 -7.44 -0.26
C ARG A 318 22.07 -6.38 0.19
N ILE A 319 22.27 -5.87 1.41
CA ILE A 319 21.50 -4.78 2.00
C ILE A 319 22.44 -3.60 2.23
N ILE A 320 22.05 -2.42 1.75
CA ILE A 320 22.78 -1.18 1.96
C ILE A 320 21.87 -0.21 2.72
N HIS A 321 22.22 0.14 3.94
CA HIS A 321 21.54 1.20 4.68
C HIS A 321 22.06 2.57 4.28
N SER A 322 21.16 3.51 4.05
CA SER A 322 21.46 4.93 3.84
C SER A 322 20.72 5.75 4.89
N VAL A 323 21.43 6.21 5.90
CA VAL A 323 20.84 6.79 7.11
C VAL A 323 21.58 8.04 7.59
N PHE A 324 20.87 8.88 8.35
CA PHE A 324 21.48 9.99 9.08
C PHE A 324 21.89 9.56 10.49
N PHE A 325 22.83 10.32 11.09
CA PHE A 325 23.46 9.99 12.36
C PHE A 325 22.47 9.59 13.46
N GLY A 326 21.42 10.37 13.68
CA GLY A 326 20.44 10.06 14.73
C GLY A 326 19.69 8.74 14.52
N LYS A 327 19.51 8.29 13.28
CA LYS A 327 18.93 6.97 12.98
C LYS A 327 19.95 5.85 13.21
N ALA A 328 21.20 6.06 12.82
CA ALA A 328 22.27 5.10 13.07
C ALA A 328 22.47 4.83 14.57
N VAL A 329 22.44 5.87 15.39
CA VAL A 329 22.49 5.72 16.88
C VAL A 329 21.36 4.80 17.38
N LYS A 330 20.13 5.00 16.91
CA LYS A 330 18.99 4.16 17.30
C LYS A 330 19.11 2.72 16.78
N MET A 331 19.63 2.54 15.55
CA MET A 331 19.94 1.21 15.03
C MET A 331 21.01 0.52 15.87
N ALA A 332 22.08 1.24 16.25
CA ALA A 332 23.17 0.71 17.08
C ALA A 332 22.67 0.30 18.49
N LEU A 333 21.66 0.99 19.02
CA LEU A 333 20.96 0.64 20.26
C LEU A 333 20.06 -0.61 20.12
N GLY A 334 19.85 -1.11 18.89
CA GLY A 334 19.03 -2.29 18.61
C GLY A 334 17.53 -2.03 18.59
N TYR A 335 17.08 -0.77 18.47
CA TYR A 335 15.66 -0.48 18.35
C TYR A 335 15.09 -1.03 17.05
N PRO A 336 14.05 -1.90 17.09
CA PRO A 336 13.46 -2.48 15.90
C PRO A 336 12.69 -1.48 15.05
N TYR A 337 12.18 -0.41 15.68
CA TYR A 337 11.46 0.71 15.10
C TYR A 337 12.06 2.03 15.61
N THR A 338 12.58 2.85 14.71
CA THR A 338 13.44 4.00 15.08
C THR A 338 12.70 5.33 15.23
N HIS A 339 11.36 5.31 15.25
CA HIS A 339 10.54 6.52 15.45
C HIS A 339 10.77 7.18 16.81
N ALA A 340 10.74 8.52 16.85
CA ALA A 340 11.10 9.28 18.02
C ALA A 340 10.26 8.94 19.28
N HIS A 341 8.97 8.62 19.10
CA HIS A 341 8.09 8.26 20.22
C HIS A 341 8.34 6.84 20.75
N ALA A 342 8.77 5.92 19.90
CA ALA A 342 9.01 4.53 20.29
C ALA A 342 10.47 4.27 20.70
N ALA A 343 11.40 5.06 20.15
CA ALA A 343 12.83 4.95 20.38
C ALA A 343 13.37 6.34 20.78
N PRO A 344 13.39 6.68 22.05
CA PRO A 344 13.99 7.92 22.53
C PRO A 344 15.47 7.95 22.19
N MET A 345 16.04 9.15 22.02
CA MET A 345 17.45 9.32 21.81
C MET A 345 18.19 9.11 23.14
N ASP A 346 19.03 8.10 23.17
CA ASP A 346 19.90 7.83 24.33
C ASP A 346 21.29 8.44 24.07
N LEU A 347 21.53 9.59 24.67
CA LEU A 347 22.82 10.31 24.58
C LEU A 347 23.86 9.73 25.54
N GLN A 348 23.45 8.99 26.57
CA GLN A 348 24.34 8.22 27.41
C GLN A 348 25.08 7.14 26.63
N PHE A 349 24.41 6.58 25.60
CA PHE A 349 25.04 5.62 24.69
C PHE A 349 26.21 6.25 23.92
N LEU A 350 26.10 7.51 23.48
CA LEU A 350 27.21 8.23 22.83
C LEU A 350 28.40 8.41 23.80
N ALA A 351 28.11 8.85 25.02
CA ALA A 351 29.13 9.01 26.08
C ALA A 351 29.79 7.67 26.45
N ALA A 352 29.01 6.59 26.56
CA ALA A 352 29.53 5.25 26.83
C ALA A 352 30.41 4.75 25.69
N THR A 353 30.02 5.01 24.45
CA THR A 353 30.80 4.66 23.25
C THR A 353 32.14 5.40 23.25
N ALA A 354 32.14 6.70 23.50
CA ALA A 354 33.35 7.50 23.61
C ALA A 354 34.28 6.96 24.71
N ARG A 355 33.73 6.66 25.88
CA ARG A 355 34.48 6.09 27.00
C ARG A 355 35.10 4.74 26.66
N SER A 356 34.37 3.88 25.96
CA SER A 356 34.86 2.56 25.50
C SER A 356 36.02 2.65 24.52
N LEU A 357 36.14 3.77 23.80
CA LEU A 357 37.22 4.08 22.88
C LEU A 357 38.40 4.78 23.55
N GLY A 358 38.33 5.07 24.86
CA GLY A 358 39.39 5.69 25.61
C GLY A 358 39.44 7.22 25.54
N HIS A 359 38.36 7.87 25.10
CA HIS A 359 38.28 9.32 25.07
C HIS A 359 38.24 9.93 26.47
N LYS A 360 38.70 11.20 26.58
CA LYS A 360 38.71 11.94 27.84
C LYS A 360 37.31 12.08 28.45
N GLU A 361 37.22 11.97 29.75
CA GLU A 361 35.94 12.07 30.49
C GLU A 361 35.21 13.40 30.20
N GLN A 362 35.96 14.49 29.93
CA GLN A 362 35.38 15.78 29.56
C GLN A 362 34.53 15.69 28.27
N LEU A 363 35.00 14.96 27.24
CA LEU A 363 34.22 14.71 26.02
C LEU A 363 33.00 13.84 26.34
N CYS A 364 33.18 12.77 27.13
CA CYS A 364 32.08 11.88 27.52
C CYS A 364 30.98 12.65 28.25
N GLN A 365 31.33 13.55 29.17
CA GLN A 365 30.36 14.41 29.86
C GLN A 365 29.63 15.36 28.89
N ARG A 366 30.35 16.01 27.98
CA ARG A 366 29.72 16.88 26.96
C ARG A 366 28.72 16.10 26.12
N LEU A 367 29.06 14.88 25.70
CA LEU A 367 28.17 14.02 24.92
C LEU A 367 26.94 13.60 25.72
N SER A 368 27.08 13.25 27.00
CA SER A 368 25.97 12.87 27.89
C SER A 368 24.98 14.01 28.13
N LEU A 369 25.44 15.25 28.11
CA LEU A 369 24.66 16.47 28.29
C LEU A 369 24.13 17.08 26.99
N ALA A 370 24.42 16.47 25.83
CA ALA A 370 23.88 16.94 24.56
C ALA A 370 22.35 16.86 24.57
N ASN A 371 21.68 17.73 23.82
CA ASN A 371 20.22 17.78 23.76
C ASN A 371 19.62 16.91 22.63
N THR A 372 20.41 16.68 21.58
CA THR A 372 19.98 15.94 20.36
C THR A 372 21.16 15.16 19.77
N ALA A 373 20.87 14.19 18.92
CA ALA A 373 21.91 13.50 18.16
C ALA A 373 22.74 14.47 17.29
N ARG A 374 22.10 15.52 16.75
CA ARG A 374 22.83 16.55 15.99
C ARG A 374 23.84 17.29 16.88
N HIS A 375 23.42 17.76 18.03
CA HIS A 375 24.31 18.39 19.00
C HIS A 375 25.45 17.45 19.45
N GLY A 376 25.16 16.14 19.64
CA GLY A 376 26.19 15.15 19.91
C GLY A 376 27.19 15.00 18.75
N LEU A 377 26.73 15.05 17.51
CA LEU A 377 27.59 15.02 16.33
C LEU A 377 28.45 16.30 16.23
N ASP A 378 27.87 17.46 16.51
CA ASP A 378 28.62 18.74 16.52
C ASP A 378 29.75 18.70 17.55
N ILE A 379 29.52 18.17 18.76
CA ILE A 379 30.53 17.96 19.80
C ILE A 379 31.65 17.03 19.32
N ILE A 380 31.28 15.91 18.65
CA ILE A 380 32.26 14.96 18.08
C ILE A 380 33.12 15.64 17.00
N ALA A 381 32.50 16.45 16.16
CA ALA A 381 33.19 17.16 15.09
C ALA A 381 34.15 18.24 15.61
N GLU A 382 33.74 19.00 16.64
CA GLU A 382 34.59 19.98 17.35
C GLU A 382 35.82 19.33 17.98
N ASP A 383 35.67 18.12 18.54
CA ASP A 383 36.76 17.39 19.18
C ASP A 383 37.62 16.60 18.18
N GLY A 384 37.13 16.41 16.95
CA GLY A 384 37.78 15.59 15.91
C GLY A 384 37.69 14.08 16.12
N SER A 385 36.81 13.60 17.04
CA SER A 385 36.71 12.21 17.48
C SER A 385 35.76 11.37 16.60
N PHE A 386 36.03 11.35 15.28
CA PHE A 386 35.17 10.64 14.29
C PHE A 386 35.17 9.11 14.44
N ASP A 387 36.13 8.52 15.16
CA ASP A 387 36.13 7.09 15.53
C ASP A 387 34.90 6.68 16.32
N ILE A 388 34.28 7.60 17.07
CA ILE A 388 32.97 7.40 17.72
C ILE A 388 31.89 7.16 16.66
N VAL A 389 31.88 7.97 15.59
CA VAL A 389 30.91 7.84 14.49
C VAL A 389 31.08 6.52 13.76
N GLU A 390 32.35 6.13 13.49
CA GLU A 390 32.66 4.84 12.88
C GLU A 390 32.24 3.66 13.75
N LYS A 391 32.44 3.75 15.07
CA LYS A 391 32.00 2.71 16.02
C LYS A 391 30.49 2.55 16.00
N ILE A 392 29.74 3.66 16.00
CA ILE A 392 28.27 3.65 15.88
C ILE A 392 27.83 3.01 14.58
N ALA A 393 28.46 3.37 13.45
CA ALA A 393 28.15 2.78 12.15
C ALA A 393 28.37 1.26 12.15
N ARG A 394 29.50 0.80 12.69
CA ARG A 394 29.82 -0.64 12.85
C ARG A 394 28.80 -1.36 13.74
N THR A 395 28.45 -0.79 14.88
CA THR A 395 27.46 -1.38 15.80
C THR A 395 26.07 -1.44 15.16
N ALA A 396 25.66 -0.44 14.37
CA ALA A 396 24.41 -0.46 13.63
C ALA A 396 24.39 -1.58 12.57
N VAL A 397 25.50 -1.87 11.90
CA VAL A 397 25.63 -3.02 10.99
C VAL A 397 25.53 -4.34 11.77
N GLU A 398 26.19 -4.46 12.90
CA GLU A 398 26.13 -5.66 13.77
C GLU A 398 24.68 -5.96 14.18
N GLN A 399 23.89 -4.93 14.56
CA GLN A 399 22.47 -5.10 14.86
C GLN A 399 21.65 -5.52 13.63
N SER A 400 21.96 -4.95 12.45
CA SER A 400 21.30 -5.34 11.21
C SER A 400 21.60 -6.80 10.84
N VAL A 401 22.84 -7.25 11.01
CA VAL A 401 23.24 -8.65 10.83
C VAL A 401 22.49 -9.57 11.79
N ARG A 402 22.37 -9.18 13.06
CA ARG A 402 21.58 -9.95 14.04
C ARG A 402 20.13 -10.14 13.59
N VAL A 403 19.46 -9.08 13.16
CA VAL A 403 18.09 -9.15 12.65
C VAL A 403 18.00 -10.06 11.42
N ALA A 404 18.97 -9.96 10.52
CA ALA A 404 19.03 -10.80 9.32
C ALA A 404 19.23 -12.29 9.66
N ASP A 405 20.12 -12.60 10.61
CA ASP A 405 20.36 -13.96 11.06
C ASP A 405 19.15 -14.57 11.78
N GLU A 406 18.43 -13.78 12.57
CA GLU A 406 17.17 -14.20 13.19
C GLU A 406 16.10 -14.51 12.14
N ALA A 407 15.96 -13.66 11.11
CA ALA A 407 15.04 -13.87 10.01
C ALA A 407 15.41 -15.11 9.19
N SER A 408 16.71 -15.31 8.90
CA SER A 408 17.20 -16.47 8.15
C SER A 408 16.95 -17.79 8.88
N ARG A 409 17.08 -17.81 10.21
CA ARG A 409 16.77 -18.99 11.04
C ARG A 409 15.28 -19.31 11.10
N ALA A 410 14.43 -18.29 11.01
CA ALA A 410 12.98 -18.46 10.98
C ALA A 410 12.46 -18.91 9.61
N ALA A 411 13.19 -18.65 8.54
CA ALA A 411 12.86 -19.09 7.20
C ALA A 411 13.22 -20.56 7.02
N VAL A 412 12.23 -21.40 6.70
CA VAL A 412 12.38 -22.85 6.51
C VAL A 412 13.26 -23.21 5.28
N ALA A 413 13.48 -22.24 4.39
CA ALA A 413 14.33 -22.42 3.23
C ALA A 413 15.78 -22.03 3.57
N SER A 414 16.69 -22.99 3.55
CA SER A 414 18.12 -22.80 3.71
C SER A 414 18.68 -21.85 2.64
N GLN A 415 18.83 -20.58 2.95
CA GLN A 415 19.66 -19.71 2.13
C GLN A 415 21.13 -20.06 2.38
N SER A 416 21.82 -20.45 1.32
CA SER A 416 23.17 -21.02 1.38
C SER A 416 24.29 -19.98 1.51
N ALA A 417 24.00 -18.67 1.50
CA ALA A 417 25.02 -17.63 1.57
C ALA A 417 24.65 -16.53 2.60
N PRO A 418 25.63 -16.05 3.40
CA PRO A 418 25.41 -14.96 4.35
C PRO A 418 25.04 -13.67 3.62
N ILE A 419 24.09 -12.91 4.17
CA ILE A 419 23.68 -11.62 3.64
C ILE A 419 24.78 -10.60 3.92
N ARG A 420 25.16 -9.84 2.90
CA ARG A 420 26.13 -8.75 3.04
C ARG A 420 25.40 -7.48 3.41
N ILE A 421 25.80 -6.86 4.51
CA ILE A 421 25.17 -5.63 5.01
C ILE A 421 26.22 -4.52 5.04
N ARG A 422 25.86 -3.40 4.44
CA ARG A 422 26.66 -2.17 4.39
C ARG A 422 25.82 -1.00 4.91
N LEU A 423 26.45 -0.02 5.50
CA LEU A 423 25.80 1.19 5.99
C LEU A 423 26.57 2.42 5.53
N LEU A 424 25.86 3.36 4.92
CA LEU A 424 26.30 4.70 4.62
C LEU A 424 25.72 5.64 5.65
N LEU A 425 26.56 6.29 6.42
CA LEU A 425 26.18 7.23 7.47
C LEU A 425 26.45 8.66 7.00
N PHE A 426 25.41 9.47 6.97
CA PHE A 426 25.47 10.85 6.55
C PHE A 426 25.20 11.82 7.70
N ASP A 427 25.79 13.04 7.60
CA ASP A 427 25.33 14.19 8.37
C ASP A 427 24.04 14.78 7.77
N TYR A 428 23.47 15.78 8.46
CA TYR A 428 22.25 16.43 7.99
C TYR A 428 22.45 17.33 6.75
N ASP A 429 23.69 17.65 6.39
CA ASP A 429 24.03 18.44 5.20
C ASP A 429 24.23 17.53 3.98
N GLY A 430 24.45 16.23 4.21
CA GLY A 430 24.58 15.19 3.20
C GLY A 430 26.00 14.74 2.96
N ASN A 431 26.95 15.14 3.82
CA ASN A 431 28.30 14.63 3.76
C ASN A 431 28.37 13.21 4.32
N LEU A 432 29.14 12.34 3.68
CA LEU A 432 29.41 11.01 4.18
C LEU A 432 30.35 11.07 5.38
N LEU A 433 29.86 10.67 6.55
CA LEU A 433 30.62 10.64 7.80
C LEU A 433 31.38 9.34 8.00
N ALA A 434 30.74 8.22 7.68
CA ALA A 434 31.32 6.90 7.84
C ALA A 434 30.65 5.89 6.90
N GLU A 435 31.38 4.83 6.64
CA GLU A 435 30.92 3.66 5.93
C GLU A 435 31.32 2.41 6.71
N ALA A 436 30.37 1.51 6.95
CA ALA A 436 30.61 0.28 7.70
C ALA A 436 30.01 -0.93 6.95
N GLY A 437 30.57 -2.13 7.25
CA GLY A 437 30.21 -3.37 6.57
C GLY A 437 31.15 -3.66 5.40
N LYS A 438 31.51 -4.96 5.22
CA LYS A 438 32.51 -5.36 4.23
C LYS A 438 31.89 -5.52 2.84
N GLU A 439 32.59 -5.00 1.81
CA GLU A 439 32.68 -5.66 0.52
C GLU A 439 33.69 -6.81 0.68
N ALA A 440 33.23 -8.05 0.48
CA ALA A 440 34.13 -9.16 0.24
C ALA A 440 34.25 -9.33 -1.24
#